data_d587d91e37a8282c28dbc0ef2b1510e2
#
_entry.id   d587d91e37a8282c28dbc0ef2b1510e2
#
_cell.length_a   1.000
_cell.length_b   1.000
_cell.length_c   1.000
_cell.angle_alpha   90.00
_cell.angle_beta   90.00
_cell.angle_gamma   90.00
#
_symmetry.space_group_name_H-M   'P 1'
#
loop_
_entity.id
_entity.type
_entity.pdbx_description
1 polymer ?
#
loop_
_entity_poly.entity_id
_entity_poly.type
_entity_poly.pdbx_seq_one_letter_code
_entity_poly.pdbx_strand_id
1 'polypeptide(L)'
;MAHYLRNMELYTIHNGNFKLDGGAMFGVVPKKLWSRTNPSDSNNLCPWAMRSLLIEHGDRLILIDCGLGDKQNEKFFSHYHPHGEDSLEKSLATAGFSMDDITDVFLTHLHFDHVGGAVEWNDTRRLQACIQKRHFLEQ
;
A
#
# COMPACT_ATOMS: atom_id res chain seq x y z
N MET A 1 -25.69 -16.84 -8.97
CA MET A 1 -24.46 -16.04 -8.77
C MET A 1 -24.49 -15.15 -7.50
N ALA A 2 -25.53 -15.07 -6.72
CA ALA A 2 -25.63 -14.19 -5.54
C ALA A 2 -25.19 -14.83 -4.20
N HIS A 3 -24.73 -16.09 -4.19
CA HIS A 3 -24.40 -16.79 -2.95
C HIS A 3 -22.97 -16.57 -2.44
N TYR A 4 -22.06 -16.04 -3.25
CA TYR A 4 -20.63 -15.90 -2.88
C TYR A 4 -20.28 -14.66 -2.07
N LEU A 5 -21.17 -13.67 -1.95
CA LEU A 5 -20.90 -12.44 -1.19
C LEU A 5 -21.38 -12.47 0.28
N ARG A 6 -22.04 -13.54 0.72
CA ARG A 6 -22.67 -13.57 2.06
C ARG A 6 -21.73 -13.78 3.24
N ASN A 7 -20.47 -14.19 3.00
CA ASN A 7 -19.48 -14.49 4.04
C ASN A 7 -18.15 -13.82 3.71
N MET A 8 -18.16 -12.57 3.27
CA MET A 8 -16.96 -11.81 2.95
C MET A 8 -16.88 -10.60 3.86
N GLU A 9 -15.77 -10.49 4.60
CA GLU A 9 -15.44 -9.31 5.41
C GLU A 9 -14.39 -8.47 4.68
N LEU A 10 -14.53 -7.16 4.77
CA LEU A 10 -13.65 -6.20 4.10
C LEU A 10 -13.04 -5.24 5.12
N TYR A 11 -11.71 -5.14 5.13
CA TYR A 11 -10.98 -4.26 6.03
C TYR A 11 -10.14 -3.26 5.24
N THR A 12 -10.17 -2.00 5.65
CA THR A 12 -9.24 -0.98 5.14
C THR A 12 -7.96 -1.05 5.94
N ILE A 13 -6.84 -1.31 5.27
CA ILE A 13 -5.51 -1.38 5.86
C ILE A 13 -4.76 -0.10 5.49
N HIS A 14 -4.33 0.66 6.48
CA HIS A 14 -3.56 1.89 6.31
C HIS A 14 -2.07 1.57 6.31
N ASN A 15 -1.36 1.92 5.22
CA ASN A 15 0.06 1.65 5.06
C ASN A 15 0.93 2.91 5.28
N GLY A 16 0.36 3.94 5.92
CA GLY A 16 1.00 5.23 6.10
C GLY A 16 0.69 6.21 4.97
N ASN A 17 1.47 7.29 4.93
CA ASN A 17 1.32 8.36 3.95
C ASN A 17 2.66 8.67 3.31
N PHE A 18 2.62 9.29 2.14
CA PHE A 18 3.80 9.81 1.44
C PHE A 18 3.46 11.11 0.74
N LYS A 19 4.45 11.81 0.20
CA LYS A 19 4.25 12.99 -0.61
C LYS A 19 4.68 12.74 -2.04
N LEU A 20 3.93 13.31 -2.99
CA LEU A 20 4.26 13.28 -4.41
C LEU A 20 3.86 14.59 -5.08
N ASP A 21 4.59 14.98 -6.12
CA ASP A 21 4.28 16.18 -6.91
C ASP A 21 2.87 16.12 -7.48
N GLY A 22 2.09 17.17 -7.21
CA GLY A 22 0.70 17.25 -7.66
C GLY A 22 0.57 17.26 -9.19
N GLY A 23 1.58 17.75 -9.91
CA GLY A 23 1.60 17.68 -11.38
C GLY A 23 1.78 16.24 -11.87
N ALA A 24 2.59 15.42 -11.18
CA ALA A 24 2.74 14.01 -11.51
C ALA A 24 1.43 13.23 -11.30
N MET A 25 0.69 13.55 -10.22
CA MET A 25 -0.58 12.87 -9.90
C MET A 25 -1.75 13.33 -10.78
N PHE A 26 -1.83 14.62 -11.05
CA PHE A 26 -2.98 15.19 -11.76
C PHE A 26 -2.73 15.42 -13.26
N GLY A 27 -1.50 15.25 -13.72
CA GLY A 27 -1.13 15.34 -15.14
C GLY A 27 -1.54 16.66 -15.76
N VAL A 28 -2.39 16.60 -16.78
CA VAL A 28 -2.85 17.78 -17.54
C VAL A 28 -3.93 18.61 -16.83
N VAL A 29 -4.42 18.17 -15.67
CA VAL A 29 -5.43 18.93 -14.91
C VAL A 29 -4.80 20.18 -14.33
N PRO A 30 -5.33 21.40 -14.60
CA PRO A 30 -4.75 22.63 -14.09
C PRO A 30 -4.65 22.68 -12.57
N LYS A 31 -3.49 23.10 -12.03
CA LYS A 31 -3.24 23.21 -10.58
C LYS A 31 -4.34 23.98 -9.84
N LYS A 32 -4.85 25.06 -10.44
CA LYS A 32 -5.94 25.88 -9.87
C LYS A 32 -7.21 25.05 -9.56
N LEU A 33 -7.43 23.95 -10.26
CA LEU A 33 -8.59 23.08 -10.03
C LEU A 33 -8.29 22.09 -8.92
N TRP A 34 -7.24 21.29 -9.04
CA TRP A 34 -6.95 20.21 -8.09
C TRP A 34 -6.41 20.69 -6.72
N SER A 35 -5.71 21.83 -6.67
CA SER A 35 -5.20 22.37 -5.41
C SER A 35 -6.29 22.84 -4.42
N ARG A 36 -7.53 22.91 -4.86
CA ARG A 36 -8.68 23.24 -3.99
C ARG A 36 -9.06 22.07 -3.07
N THR A 37 -8.83 20.87 -3.51
CA THR A 37 -9.12 19.63 -2.77
C THR A 37 -7.87 18.92 -2.29
N ASN A 38 -6.74 19.13 -2.97
CA ASN A 38 -5.45 18.50 -2.70
C ASN A 38 -4.36 19.57 -2.59
N PRO A 39 -4.29 20.32 -1.49
CA PRO A 39 -3.31 21.40 -1.35
C PRO A 39 -1.89 20.85 -1.35
N SER A 40 -1.01 21.53 -2.10
CA SER A 40 0.42 21.22 -2.15
C SER A 40 1.24 22.18 -1.30
N ASP A 41 2.40 21.73 -0.84
CA ASP A 41 3.41 22.61 -0.21
C ASP A 41 4.15 23.49 -1.25
N SER A 42 5.19 24.23 -0.79
CA SER A 42 5.99 25.12 -1.64
C SER A 42 6.74 24.39 -2.75
N ASN A 43 6.99 23.09 -2.58
CA ASN A 43 7.64 22.23 -3.58
C ASN A 43 6.64 21.51 -4.49
N ASN A 44 5.37 21.89 -4.46
CA ASN A 44 4.27 21.26 -5.20
C ASN A 44 3.95 19.82 -4.73
N LEU A 45 4.43 19.41 -3.54
CA LEU A 45 4.18 18.09 -3.00
C LEU A 45 2.83 18.06 -2.28
N CYS A 46 1.98 17.11 -2.66
CA CYS A 46 0.71 16.80 -2.00
C CYS A 46 0.88 15.57 -1.11
N PRO A 47 0.24 15.51 0.08
CA PRO A 47 0.19 14.31 0.89
C PRO A 47 -0.80 13.28 0.30
N TRP A 48 -0.39 12.03 0.27
CA TRP A 48 -1.17 10.89 -0.21
C TRP A 48 -1.20 9.79 0.84
N ALA A 49 -2.36 9.19 1.05
CA ALA A 49 -2.51 8.04 1.92
C ALA A 49 -2.41 6.76 1.10
N MET A 50 -1.59 5.82 1.56
CA MET A 50 -1.54 4.46 1.03
C MET A 50 -2.56 3.60 1.78
N ARG A 51 -3.44 2.96 1.05
CA ARG A 51 -4.46 2.05 1.61
C ARG A 51 -4.53 0.78 0.80
N SER A 52 -4.49 -0.32 1.51
CA SER A 52 -4.74 -1.65 0.97
C SER A 52 -6.13 -2.12 1.37
N LEU A 53 -6.70 -3.02 0.62
CA LEU A 53 -7.93 -3.71 0.96
C LEU A 53 -7.58 -5.14 1.39
N LEU A 54 -8.00 -5.52 2.61
CA LEU A 54 -7.93 -6.89 3.06
C LEU A 54 -9.32 -7.52 2.94
N ILE A 55 -9.38 -8.70 2.32
CA ILE A 55 -10.61 -9.45 2.08
C ILE A 55 -10.49 -10.78 2.81
N GLU A 56 -11.36 -11.01 3.80
CA GLU A 56 -11.52 -12.31 4.45
C GLU A 56 -12.69 -13.05 3.80
N HIS A 57 -12.44 -14.24 3.28
CA HIS A 57 -13.45 -15.08 2.66
C HIS A 57 -13.15 -16.58 2.85
N GLY A 58 -13.89 -17.22 3.73
CA GLY A 58 -13.68 -18.61 4.10
C GLY A 58 -12.32 -18.82 4.76
N ASP A 59 -11.46 -19.63 4.16
CA ASP A 59 -10.09 -19.92 4.61
C ASP A 59 -9.04 -19.02 3.92
N ARG A 60 -9.48 -18.02 3.14
CA ARG A 60 -8.60 -17.10 2.40
C ARG A 60 -8.61 -15.71 3.03
N LEU A 61 -7.43 -15.16 3.18
CA LEU A 61 -7.18 -13.79 3.57
C LEU A 61 -6.36 -13.11 2.46
N ILE A 62 -7.01 -12.29 1.66
CA ILE A 62 -6.47 -11.73 0.40
C ILE A 62 -6.13 -10.27 0.62
N LEU A 63 -4.87 -9.89 0.46
CA LEU A 63 -4.41 -8.50 0.52
C LEU A 63 -4.31 -7.92 -0.89
N ILE A 64 -4.97 -6.78 -1.12
CA ILE A 64 -4.88 -6.02 -2.38
C ILE A 64 -3.91 -4.85 -2.16
N ASP A 65 -2.78 -4.88 -2.87
CA ASP A 65 -1.64 -3.98 -2.73
C ASP A 65 -0.94 -4.03 -1.34
N CYS A 66 0.30 -3.57 -1.26
CA CYS A 66 1.16 -3.71 -0.07
C CYS A 66 1.78 -2.39 0.41
N GLY A 67 1.46 -1.25 -0.21
CA GLY A 67 2.08 0.03 0.11
C GLY A 67 3.55 0.13 -0.33
N LEU A 68 4.26 1.11 0.24
CA LEU A 68 5.63 1.50 -0.14
C LEU A 68 6.70 0.54 0.41
N GLY A 69 6.47 -0.04 1.59
CA GLY A 69 7.50 -0.77 2.33
C GLY A 69 8.65 0.13 2.81
N ASP A 70 9.70 -0.50 3.32
CA ASP A 70 10.85 0.17 3.96
C ASP A 70 12.21 -0.18 3.36
N LYS A 71 12.25 -1.04 2.32
CA LYS A 71 13.48 -1.58 1.74
C LYS A 71 14.35 -0.59 0.97
N GLN A 72 13.80 0.55 0.60
CA GLN A 72 14.49 1.55 -0.21
C GLN A 72 15.49 2.35 0.64
N ASN A 73 16.45 3.00 -0.03
CA ASN A 73 17.45 3.80 0.65
C ASN A 73 16.91 5.20 1.04
N GLU A 74 17.63 5.88 1.92
CA GLU A 74 17.29 7.21 2.41
C GLU A 74 17.09 8.24 1.28
N LYS A 75 17.91 8.17 0.22
CA LYS A 75 17.78 9.06 -0.94
C LYS A 75 16.42 8.89 -1.62
N PHE A 76 15.94 7.66 -1.79
CA PHE A 76 14.61 7.39 -2.32
C PHE A 76 13.54 7.98 -1.42
N PHE A 77 13.58 7.68 -0.12
CA PHE A 77 12.59 8.18 0.83
C PHE A 77 12.59 9.70 0.97
N SER A 78 13.74 10.37 0.77
CA SER A 78 13.81 11.83 0.80
C SER A 78 13.02 12.52 -0.33
N HIS A 79 12.71 11.81 -1.41
CA HIS A 79 11.86 12.33 -2.49
C HIS A 79 10.36 12.18 -2.21
N TYR A 80 9.98 11.18 -1.41
CA TYR A 80 8.59 10.81 -1.18
C TYR A 80 8.10 11.12 0.23
N HIS A 81 8.99 11.45 1.15
CA HIS A 81 8.67 11.86 2.53
C HIS A 81 7.62 10.96 3.19
N PRO A 82 7.86 9.64 3.34
CA PRO A 82 6.94 8.77 4.04
C PRO A 82 6.71 9.30 5.46
N HIS A 83 5.45 9.31 5.89
CA HIS A 83 5.06 9.87 7.19
C HIS A 83 3.77 9.23 7.72
N GLY A 84 3.45 9.53 8.98
CA GLY A 84 2.33 8.95 9.72
C GLY A 84 2.79 7.80 10.61
N GLU A 85 1.87 7.33 11.46
CA GLU A 85 2.15 6.29 12.45
C GLU A 85 1.71 4.89 11.97
N ASP A 86 0.96 4.82 10.89
CA ASP A 86 0.45 3.57 10.33
C ASP A 86 1.52 2.83 9.52
N SER A 87 1.45 1.51 9.57
CA SER A 87 2.18 0.60 8.68
C SER A 87 1.28 -0.59 8.34
N LEU A 88 1.67 -1.37 7.33
CA LEU A 88 0.95 -2.58 6.94
C LEU A 88 0.76 -3.51 8.14
N GLU A 89 1.86 -3.82 8.87
CA GLU A 89 1.82 -4.73 10.01
C GLU A 89 0.94 -4.19 11.15
N LYS A 90 1.10 -2.91 11.52
CA LYS A 90 0.29 -2.29 12.59
C LYS A 90 -1.20 -2.29 12.27
N SER A 91 -1.55 -2.01 11.02
CA SER A 91 -2.94 -1.96 10.58
C SER A 91 -3.55 -3.36 10.48
N LEU A 92 -2.78 -4.36 10.04
CA LEU A 92 -3.19 -5.77 10.10
C LEU A 92 -3.42 -6.20 11.55
N ALA A 93 -2.48 -5.92 12.45
CA ALA A 93 -2.62 -6.25 13.87
C ALA A 93 -3.85 -5.60 14.51
N THR A 94 -4.16 -4.35 14.12
CA THR A 94 -5.37 -3.66 14.58
C THR A 94 -6.65 -4.34 14.07
N ALA A 95 -6.61 -4.92 12.87
CA ALA A 95 -7.70 -5.72 12.32
C ALA A 95 -7.77 -7.16 12.87
N GLY A 96 -6.80 -7.56 13.71
CA GLY A 96 -6.74 -8.88 14.33
C GLY A 96 -5.95 -9.91 13.53
N PHE A 97 -5.17 -9.49 12.55
CA PHE A 97 -4.38 -10.35 11.66
C PHE A 97 -2.89 -10.04 11.75
N SER A 98 -2.08 -10.95 11.27
CA SER A 98 -0.64 -10.80 11.06
C SER A 98 -0.29 -10.96 9.57
N MET A 99 0.95 -10.65 9.21
CA MET A 99 1.47 -10.91 7.84
C MET A 99 1.42 -12.41 7.50
N ASP A 100 1.58 -13.28 8.49
CA ASP A 100 1.56 -14.74 8.31
C ASP A 100 0.15 -15.31 8.04
N ASP A 101 -0.90 -14.57 8.36
CA ASP A 101 -2.29 -15.00 8.12
C ASP A 101 -2.72 -14.76 6.67
N ILE A 102 -2.04 -13.86 5.95
CA ILE A 102 -2.37 -13.53 4.56
C ILE A 102 -2.14 -14.75 3.68
N THR A 103 -3.15 -15.18 2.94
CA THR A 103 -3.09 -16.34 2.04
C THR A 103 -2.76 -15.97 0.60
N ASP A 104 -3.14 -14.80 0.17
CA ASP A 104 -2.95 -14.34 -1.21
C ASP A 104 -2.65 -12.84 -1.23
N VAL A 105 -1.86 -12.43 -2.21
CA VAL A 105 -1.62 -11.01 -2.51
C VAL A 105 -2.00 -10.75 -3.94
N PHE A 106 -2.83 -9.75 -4.15
CA PHE A 106 -3.19 -9.24 -5.47
C PHE A 106 -2.58 -7.85 -5.66
N LEU A 107 -1.74 -7.69 -6.68
CA LEU A 107 -1.12 -6.42 -7.03
C LEU A 107 -1.91 -5.79 -8.18
N THR A 108 -2.48 -4.60 -7.94
CA THR A 108 -3.24 -3.88 -8.97
C THR A 108 -2.33 -3.41 -10.09
N HIS A 109 -1.12 -2.97 -9.74
CA HIS A 109 -0.05 -2.59 -10.66
C HIS A 109 1.29 -2.46 -9.91
N LEU A 110 2.39 -2.26 -10.65
CA LEU A 110 3.75 -2.33 -10.10
C LEU A 110 4.36 -0.97 -9.75
N HIS A 111 3.57 0.07 -9.44
CA HIS A 111 4.11 1.29 -8.87
C HIS A 111 4.56 1.08 -7.44
N PHE A 112 5.59 1.83 -7.03
CA PHE A 112 6.31 1.65 -5.77
C PHE A 112 5.43 1.76 -4.52
N ASP A 113 4.40 2.58 -4.57
CA ASP A 113 3.43 2.82 -3.50
C ASP A 113 2.34 1.75 -3.39
N HIS A 114 2.32 0.80 -4.33
CA HIS A 114 1.43 -0.37 -4.34
C HIS A 114 2.17 -1.69 -4.08
N VAL A 115 3.36 -1.86 -4.68
CA VAL A 115 4.09 -3.13 -4.62
C VAL A 115 5.30 -3.09 -3.67
N GLY A 116 5.68 -1.89 -3.21
CA GLY A 116 6.90 -1.69 -2.43
C GLY A 116 6.98 -2.59 -1.19
N GLY A 117 5.89 -2.73 -0.46
CA GLY A 117 5.82 -3.57 0.73
C GLY A 117 5.71 -5.08 0.47
N ALA A 118 5.65 -5.53 -0.78
CA ALA A 118 5.59 -6.97 -1.09
C ALA A 118 6.92 -7.70 -0.90
N VAL A 119 8.04 -6.95 -0.85
CA VAL A 119 9.39 -7.49 -0.64
C VAL A 119 10.16 -6.69 0.41
N GLU A 120 11.00 -7.37 1.15
CA GLU A 120 11.84 -6.83 2.22
C GLU A 120 13.28 -7.35 2.12
N TRP A 121 14.19 -6.76 2.90
CA TRP A 121 15.53 -7.29 3.08
C TRP A 121 15.53 -8.34 4.20
N ASN A 122 16.03 -9.54 3.94
CA ASN A 122 16.29 -10.51 5.00
C ASN A 122 17.61 -10.23 5.72
N ASP A 123 17.89 -10.99 6.80
CA ASP A 123 19.10 -10.88 7.62
C ASP A 123 20.41 -11.03 6.82
N THR A 124 20.38 -11.69 5.67
CA THR A 124 21.53 -11.87 4.78
C THR A 124 21.63 -10.79 3.69
N ARG A 125 20.83 -9.72 3.79
CA ARG A 125 20.70 -8.65 2.80
C ARG A 125 20.34 -9.15 1.39
N ARG A 126 19.46 -10.13 1.32
CA ARG A 126 18.80 -10.55 0.08
C ARG A 126 17.35 -10.13 0.11
N LEU A 127 16.80 -9.75 -1.03
CA LEU A 127 15.37 -9.47 -1.15
C LEU A 127 14.60 -10.78 -1.05
N GLN A 128 13.56 -10.76 -0.24
CA GLN A 128 12.60 -11.85 -0.09
C GLN A 128 11.17 -11.29 -0.11
N ALA A 129 10.19 -12.13 -0.40
CA ALA A 129 8.80 -11.74 -0.25
C ALA A 129 8.46 -11.58 1.24
N CYS A 130 7.85 -10.46 1.62
CA CYS A 130 7.36 -10.22 2.99
C CYS A 130 6.33 -11.28 3.40
N ILE A 131 5.57 -11.78 2.43
CA ILE A 131 4.50 -12.75 2.60
C ILE A 131 4.96 -14.07 1.99
N GLN A 132 5.67 -14.89 2.77
CA GLN A 132 6.48 -16.01 2.28
C GLN A 132 5.71 -17.25 1.80
N LYS A 133 4.44 -17.42 2.11
CA LYS A 133 3.68 -18.66 1.81
C LYS A 133 2.55 -18.45 0.79
N ARG A 134 2.71 -17.55 -0.20
CA ARG A 134 1.55 -16.97 -0.85
C ARG A 134 1.58 -17.04 -2.37
N HIS A 135 0.42 -17.01 -2.95
CA HIS A 135 0.25 -16.84 -4.38
C HIS A 135 0.14 -15.35 -4.70
N PHE A 136 1.10 -14.80 -5.46
CA PHE A 136 0.98 -13.48 -6.06
C PHE A 136 0.14 -13.61 -7.33
N LEU A 137 -0.94 -12.82 -7.38
CA LEU A 137 -1.82 -12.74 -8.53
C LEU A 137 -1.55 -11.38 -9.20
N GLU A 138 -1.10 -11.42 -10.46
CA GLU A 138 -0.92 -10.25 -11.32
C GLU A 138 -1.98 -10.24 -12.40
N GLN A 139 -2.39 -9.06 -12.87
CA GLN A 139 -3.24 -8.91 -14.05
C GLN A 139 -2.41 -8.91 -15.33
#